data_cdac80bf4069f5d8acef5da3f635918c
#
_entry.id   cdac80bf4069f5d8acef5da3f635918c
#
_cell.length_a   1.000
_cell.length_b   1.000
_cell.length_c   1.000
_cell.angle_alpha   90.00
_cell.angle_beta   90.00
_cell.angle_gamma   90.00
#
_symmetry.space_group_name_H-M   'P 1'
#
loop_
_entity.id
_entity.type
_entity.pdbx_description
1 polymer ?
#
loop_
_entity_poly.entity_id
_entity_poly.type
_entity_poly.pdbx_seq_one_letter_code
_entity_poly.pdbx_strand_id
1 'polypeptide(L)'
;MKSTQHIENPDVILIGSGIMSATLGAVLKELDPSLKIQLYELTEALALEASNGWHNAGTGHAGLCEPSYTPDYGPDGEVVVDKAIEICHQFQHSLQFWGHAVLSGMIDAPHEFIQSVPHLS
;
A
#
# COMPACT_ATOMS: atom_id res chain seq x y z
N MET A 1 1.77 -9.85 -25.99
CA MET A 1 2.81 -9.51 -25.00
C MET A 1 3.30 -8.09 -25.30
N LYS A 2 2.95 -7.12 -24.48
CA LYS A 2 3.58 -5.80 -24.55
C LYS A 2 4.99 -5.96 -23.98
N SER A 3 6.01 -5.68 -24.81
CA SER A 3 7.41 -5.71 -24.43
C SER A 3 7.65 -4.77 -23.25
N THR A 4 7.78 -5.30 -22.07
CA THR A 4 8.46 -4.61 -20.98
C THR A 4 9.90 -4.45 -21.41
N GLN A 5 10.37 -3.21 -21.53
CA GLN A 5 11.78 -2.97 -21.81
C GLN A 5 12.61 -3.63 -20.74
N HIS A 6 13.44 -4.59 -21.10
CA HIS A 6 14.36 -5.23 -20.19
C HIS A 6 15.48 -4.22 -19.85
N ILE A 7 15.62 -3.93 -18.58
CA ILE A 7 16.69 -3.04 -18.09
C ILE A 7 17.96 -3.88 -17.90
N GLU A 8 19.03 -3.50 -18.57
CA GLU A 8 20.33 -4.12 -18.38
C GLU A 8 20.90 -3.73 -16.99
N ASN A 9 21.28 -4.73 -16.20
CA ASN A 9 21.81 -4.56 -14.84
C ASN A 9 20.92 -3.65 -13.96
N PRO A 10 19.71 -4.10 -13.60
CA PRO A 10 18.86 -3.34 -12.70
C PRO A 10 19.47 -3.30 -11.28
N ASP A 11 19.33 -2.16 -10.62
CA ASP A 11 19.74 -2.00 -9.23
C ASP A 11 18.75 -2.67 -8.27
N VAL A 12 17.46 -2.71 -8.67
CA VAL A 12 16.37 -3.31 -7.89
C VAL A 12 15.48 -4.14 -8.80
N ILE A 13 15.10 -5.33 -8.33
CA ILE A 13 14.10 -6.19 -8.97
C ILE A 13 12.88 -6.28 -8.06
N LEU A 14 11.71 -5.93 -8.59
CA LEU A 14 10.41 -6.08 -7.94
C LEU A 14 9.66 -7.25 -8.59
N ILE A 15 9.14 -8.16 -7.78
CA ILE A 15 8.40 -9.33 -8.25
C ILE A 15 6.93 -9.17 -7.88
N GLY A 16 6.05 -9.22 -8.87
CA GLY A 16 4.64 -8.89 -8.77
C GLY A 16 4.38 -7.40 -8.90
N SER A 17 3.22 -7.03 -9.44
CA SER A 17 2.82 -5.65 -9.70
C SER A 17 1.69 -5.15 -8.80
N GLY A 18 1.51 -5.79 -7.64
CA GLY A 18 0.55 -5.35 -6.65
C GLY A 18 0.96 -4.04 -5.96
N ILE A 19 0.08 -3.54 -5.10
CA ILE A 19 0.25 -2.26 -4.39
C ILE A 19 1.58 -2.17 -3.62
N MET A 20 2.06 -3.28 -3.05
CA MET A 20 3.32 -3.31 -2.31
C MET A 20 4.52 -2.97 -3.20
N SER A 21 4.65 -3.64 -4.35
CA SER A 21 5.73 -3.37 -5.31
C SER A 21 5.61 -1.99 -5.93
N ALA A 22 4.38 -1.56 -6.26
CA ALA A 22 4.13 -0.23 -6.80
C ALA A 22 4.55 0.87 -5.83
N THR A 23 4.14 0.77 -4.57
CA THR A 23 4.49 1.74 -3.52
C THR A 23 5.99 1.73 -3.25
N LEU A 24 6.62 0.55 -3.11
CA LEU A 24 8.06 0.44 -2.87
C LEU A 24 8.85 1.05 -4.04
N GLY A 25 8.46 0.73 -5.28
CA GLY A 25 9.11 1.29 -6.46
C GLY A 25 9.00 2.81 -6.53
N ALA A 26 7.82 3.36 -6.22
CA ALA A 26 7.60 4.80 -6.16
C ALA A 26 8.48 5.46 -5.09
N VAL A 27 8.49 4.95 -3.87
CA VAL A 27 9.33 5.48 -2.77
C VAL A 27 10.81 5.43 -3.12
N LEU A 28 11.29 4.31 -3.69
CA LEU A 28 12.68 4.18 -4.11
C LEU A 28 13.07 5.21 -5.17
N LYS A 29 12.19 5.48 -6.12
CA LYS A 29 12.43 6.50 -7.17
C LYS A 29 12.39 7.93 -6.64
N GLU A 30 11.60 8.21 -5.60
CA GLU A 30 11.61 9.49 -4.90
C GLU A 30 12.90 9.70 -4.10
N LEU A 31 13.41 8.64 -3.45
CA LEU A 31 14.66 8.70 -2.69
C LEU A 31 15.89 8.80 -3.57
N ASP A 32 15.92 8.07 -4.66
CA ASP A 32 16.99 8.07 -5.65
C ASP A 32 16.43 7.88 -7.07
N PRO A 33 16.21 8.98 -7.81
CA PRO A 33 15.73 8.91 -9.19
C PRO A 33 16.64 8.17 -10.17
N SER A 34 17.92 7.95 -9.82
CA SER A 34 18.89 7.25 -10.68
C SER A 34 18.72 5.73 -10.67
N LEU A 35 18.08 5.15 -9.65
CA LEU A 35 17.87 3.71 -9.52
C LEU A 35 17.19 3.11 -10.76
N LYS A 36 17.77 2.04 -11.26
CA LYS A 36 17.18 1.22 -12.33
C LYS A 36 16.32 0.14 -11.71
N ILE A 37 15.01 0.31 -11.76
CA ILE A 37 14.05 -0.63 -11.16
C ILE A 37 13.40 -1.46 -12.27
N GLN A 38 13.57 -2.78 -12.21
CA GLN A 38 12.90 -3.73 -13.09
C GLN A 38 11.77 -4.43 -12.34
N LEU A 39 10.54 -4.31 -12.85
CA LEU A 39 9.39 -5.02 -12.31
C LEU A 39 9.06 -6.22 -13.21
N TYR A 40 8.85 -7.37 -12.59
CA TYR A 40 8.39 -8.60 -13.24
C TYR A 40 6.97 -8.93 -12.77
N GLU A 41 6.08 -9.17 -13.72
CA GLU A 41 4.70 -9.57 -13.49
C GLU A 41 4.41 -10.86 -14.26
N LEU A 42 3.76 -11.81 -13.58
CA LEU A 42 3.39 -13.09 -14.17
C LEU A 42 2.13 -12.99 -15.02
N THR A 43 1.20 -12.12 -14.61
CA THR A 43 -0.10 -11.98 -15.24
C THR A 43 -0.07 -11.10 -16.49
N GLU A 44 -1.16 -11.09 -17.25
CA GLU A 44 -1.25 -10.35 -18.52
C GLU A 44 -1.28 -8.82 -18.36
N ALA A 45 -1.64 -8.36 -17.15
CA ALA A 45 -1.68 -6.93 -16.82
C ALA A 45 -1.30 -6.71 -15.36
N LEU A 46 -1.08 -5.43 -14.99
CA LEU A 46 -0.71 -5.04 -13.63
C LEU A 46 -1.89 -5.22 -12.66
N ALA A 47 -1.58 -5.56 -11.42
CA ALA A 47 -2.52 -5.60 -10.30
C ALA A 47 -3.75 -6.52 -10.51
N LEU A 48 -3.62 -7.62 -11.24
CA LEU A 48 -4.72 -8.56 -11.50
C LEU A 48 -5.04 -9.53 -10.35
N GLU A 49 -4.18 -9.63 -9.36
CA GLU A 49 -4.37 -10.51 -8.20
C GLU A 49 -4.95 -9.76 -6.99
N ALA A 50 -4.32 -9.84 -5.84
CA ALA A 50 -4.81 -9.27 -4.58
C ALA A 50 -5.08 -7.75 -4.62
N SER A 51 -4.41 -7.00 -5.48
CA SER A 51 -4.63 -5.56 -5.67
C SER A 51 -5.74 -5.23 -6.68
N ASN A 52 -6.37 -6.23 -7.28
CA ASN A 52 -7.51 -6.02 -8.16
C ASN A 52 -8.75 -5.62 -7.34
N GLY A 53 -9.51 -4.64 -7.80
CA GLY A 53 -10.71 -4.13 -7.12
C GLY A 53 -11.81 -5.17 -6.88
N TRP A 54 -11.79 -6.30 -7.58
CA TRP A 54 -12.70 -7.41 -7.37
C TRP A 54 -12.17 -8.48 -6.40
N HIS A 55 -10.90 -8.39 -5.98
CA HIS A 55 -10.25 -9.36 -5.12
C HIS A 55 -9.92 -8.83 -3.73
N ASN A 56 -10.25 -7.58 -3.44
CA ASN A 56 -10.07 -6.97 -2.12
C ASN A 56 -11.19 -5.97 -1.81
N ALA A 57 -11.32 -5.61 -0.53
CA ALA A 57 -12.35 -4.67 -0.08
C ALA A 57 -12.04 -3.21 -0.47
N GLY A 58 -10.80 -2.92 -0.87
CA GLY A 58 -10.37 -1.57 -1.26
C GLY A 58 -10.46 -0.53 -0.15
N THR A 59 -10.44 -0.96 1.12
CA THR A 59 -10.61 -0.07 2.27
C THR A 59 -9.28 0.35 2.87
N GLY A 60 -9.14 1.65 3.15
CA GLY A 60 -8.08 2.19 4.00
C GLY A 60 -8.66 2.64 5.33
N HIS A 61 -8.18 2.10 6.45
CA HIS A 61 -8.64 2.46 7.80
C HIS A 61 -7.54 2.31 8.84
N ALA A 62 -7.70 3.02 9.96
CA ALA A 62 -6.75 2.99 11.07
C ALA A 62 -6.87 1.75 11.99
N GLY A 63 -7.65 0.76 11.60
CA GLY A 63 -7.90 -0.44 12.43
C GLY A 63 -8.84 -0.22 13.60
N LEU A 64 -9.52 0.93 13.69
CA LEU A 64 -10.54 1.18 14.70
C LEU A 64 -11.72 0.23 14.46
N CYS A 65 -12.25 -0.35 15.53
CA CYS A 65 -13.36 -1.32 15.48
C CYS A 65 -13.01 -2.65 14.80
N GLU A 66 -11.73 -3.00 14.70
CA GLU A 66 -11.29 -4.29 14.19
C GLU A 66 -10.85 -5.20 15.35
N PRO A 67 -11.71 -6.12 15.82
CA PRO A 67 -11.42 -6.94 17.01
C PRO A 67 -10.17 -7.81 16.89
N SER A 68 -9.77 -8.15 15.66
CA SER A 68 -8.58 -8.96 15.42
C SER A 68 -7.26 -8.26 15.78
N TYR A 69 -7.31 -6.93 16.01
CA TYR A 69 -6.14 -6.17 16.42
C TYR A 69 -6.00 -6.05 17.95
N THR A 70 -7.00 -6.49 18.69
CA THR A 70 -6.98 -6.54 20.16
C THR A 70 -7.43 -7.91 20.66
N PRO A 71 -6.79 -9.02 20.22
CA PRO A 71 -7.26 -10.38 20.53
C PRO A 71 -6.96 -10.83 21.97
N ASP A 72 -6.01 -10.19 22.63
CA ASP A 72 -5.46 -10.64 23.89
C ASP A 72 -5.88 -9.75 25.06
N TYR A 73 -5.88 -10.37 26.25
CA TYR A 73 -6.04 -9.67 27.52
C TYR A 73 -4.75 -9.78 28.33
N GLY A 74 -4.35 -8.71 28.97
CA GLY A 74 -3.26 -8.68 29.91
C GLY A 74 -3.57 -9.41 31.23
N PRO A 75 -2.57 -9.54 32.11
CA PRO A 75 -2.72 -10.26 33.38
C PRO A 75 -3.82 -9.71 34.30
N ASP A 76 -4.09 -8.42 34.21
CA ASP A 76 -5.11 -7.71 35.02
C ASP A 76 -6.47 -7.64 34.30
N GLY A 77 -6.61 -8.31 33.15
CA GLY A 77 -7.83 -8.34 32.36
C GLY A 77 -8.04 -7.11 31.45
N GLU A 78 -7.02 -6.21 31.36
CA GLU A 78 -7.05 -5.12 30.40
C GLU A 78 -6.83 -5.63 28.96
N VAL A 79 -7.38 -4.92 28.00
CA VAL A 79 -7.20 -5.23 26.58
C VAL A 79 -5.79 -4.81 26.13
N VAL A 80 -5.05 -5.72 25.51
CA VAL A 80 -3.73 -5.43 24.94
C VAL A 80 -3.93 -4.68 23.61
N VAL A 81 -3.50 -3.43 23.55
CA VAL A 81 -3.75 -2.52 22.41
C VAL A 81 -2.54 -2.25 21.54
N ASP A 82 -1.38 -2.83 21.83
CA ASP A 82 -0.12 -2.53 21.15
C ASP A 82 -0.21 -2.74 19.64
N LYS A 83 -0.81 -3.85 19.22
CA LYS A 83 -1.02 -4.14 17.78
C LYS A 83 -1.95 -3.12 17.11
N ALA A 84 -3.01 -2.70 17.80
CA ALA A 84 -3.93 -1.69 17.26
C ALA A 84 -3.22 -0.33 17.10
N ILE A 85 -2.37 0.05 18.06
CA ILE A 85 -1.55 1.27 18.00
C ILE A 85 -0.58 1.18 16.81
N GLU A 86 0.10 0.06 16.64
CA GLU A 86 1.02 -0.15 15.51
C GLU A 86 0.31 -0.01 14.16
N ILE A 87 -0.84 -0.65 13.99
CA ILE A 87 -1.66 -0.55 12.77
C ILE A 87 -2.11 0.90 12.53
N CYS A 88 -2.51 1.62 13.58
CA CYS A 88 -2.85 3.03 13.46
C CYS A 88 -1.66 3.87 12.96
N HIS A 89 -0.45 3.65 13.49
CA HIS A 89 0.77 4.32 13.01
C HIS A 89 1.07 3.97 11.55
N GLN A 90 0.97 2.70 11.14
CA GLN A 90 1.15 2.29 9.75
C GLN A 90 0.16 3.00 8.82
N PHE A 91 -1.09 3.13 9.24
CA PHE A 91 -2.10 3.88 8.48
C PHE A 91 -1.72 5.37 8.35
N GLN A 92 -1.24 6.01 9.42
CA GLN A 92 -0.79 7.40 9.37
C GLN A 92 0.39 7.58 8.40
N HIS A 93 1.35 6.66 8.37
CA HIS A 93 2.44 6.68 7.40
C HIS A 93 1.92 6.50 5.97
N SER A 94 0.93 5.64 5.77
CA SER A 94 0.29 5.48 4.45
C SER A 94 -0.37 6.78 3.98
N LEU A 95 -1.07 7.50 4.87
CA LEU A 95 -1.66 8.80 4.55
C LEU A 95 -0.62 9.85 4.17
N GLN A 96 0.55 9.85 4.83
CA GLN A 96 1.66 10.74 4.49
C GLN A 96 2.20 10.44 3.09
N PHE A 97 2.38 9.16 2.76
CA PHE A 97 2.80 8.74 1.42
C PHE A 97 1.78 9.18 0.36
N TRP A 98 0.49 8.94 0.57
CA TRP A 98 -0.55 9.33 -0.38
C TRP A 98 -0.63 10.86 -0.54
N GLY A 99 -0.52 11.60 0.57
CA GLY A 99 -0.47 13.07 0.53
C GLY A 99 0.72 13.57 -0.27
N HIS A 100 1.90 12.99 -0.08
CA HIS A 100 3.09 13.31 -0.87
C HIS A 100 2.89 12.99 -2.36
N ALA A 101 2.35 11.81 -2.67
CA ALA A 101 2.11 11.38 -4.05
C ALA A 101 1.16 12.33 -4.82
N VAL A 102 0.16 12.88 -4.14
CA VAL A 102 -0.72 13.90 -4.71
C VAL A 102 0.02 15.24 -4.90
N LEU A 103 0.74 15.70 -3.89
CA LEU A 103 1.46 16.97 -3.93
C LEU A 103 2.60 16.99 -4.95
N SER A 104 3.25 15.85 -5.18
CA SER A 104 4.31 15.70 -6.20
C SER A 104 3.77 15.51 -7.62
N GLY A 105 2.45 15.38 -7.80
CA GLY A 105 1.83 15.09 -9.10
C GLY A 105 1.99 13.65 -9.57
N MET A 106 2.36 12.74 -8.68
CA MET A 106 2.39 11.30 -8.96
C MET A 106 0.97 10.74 -9.13
N ILE A 107 0.00 11.37 -8.48
CA ILE A 107 -1.42 11.05 -8.55
C ILE A 107 -2.20 12.32 -8.90
N ASP A 108 -2.81 12.34 -10.08
CA ASP A 108 -3.49 13.53 -10.59
C ASP A 108 -4.89 13.75 -10.02
N ALA A 109 -5.67 12.68 -9.88
CA ALA A 109 -7.10 12.77 -9.55
C ALA A 109 -7.48 11.78 -8.42
N PRO A 110 -7.03 12.01 -7.17
CA PRO A 110 -7.29 11.07 -6.07
C PRO A 110 -8.78 10.85 -5.80
N HIS A 111 -9.63 11.84 -6.06
CA HIS A 111 -11.07 11.77 -5.86
C HIS A 111 -11.79 10.77 -6.79
N GLU A 112 -11.14 10.32 -7.86
CA GLU A 112 -11.71 9.32 -8.76
C GLU A 112 -11.66 7.91 -8.17
N PHE A 113 -10.77 7.65 -7.22
CA PHE A 113 -10.59 6.32 -6.62
C PHE A 113 -10.49 6.30 -5.10
N ILE A 114 -10.32 7.45 -4.43
CA ILE A 114 -10.35 7.56 -2.97
C ILE A 114 -11.65 8.25 -2.56
N GLN A 115 -12.50 7.51 -1.89
CA GLN A 115 -13.80 8.00 -1.42
C GLN A 115 -13.83 7.92 0.11
N SER A 116 -14.22 9.01 0.76
CA SER A 116 -14.49 8.99 2.20
C SER A 116 -15.86 8.37 2.44
N VAL A 117 -15.90 7.36 3.29
CA VAL A 117 -17.17 6.72 3.70
C VAL A 117 -17.36 6.89 5.20
N PRO A 118 -18.63 7.12 5.67
CA PRO A 118 -18.91 7.15 7.08
C PRO A 118 -18.63 5.80 7.72
N HIS A 119 -17.95 5.80 8.86
CA HIS A 119 -17.80 4.61 9.68
C HIS A 119 -18.83 4.66 10.80
N LEU A 120 -19.70 3.63 10.85
CA LEU A 120 -20.69 3.46 11.91
C LEU A 120 -20.22 2.31 12.81
N SER A 121 -19.97 2.61 14.06
CA SER A 121 -19.59 1.64 15.11
C SER A 121 -20.70 1.47 16.12
#